data_2a441f183faa3cc1a93e0dc9e15847da
#
_entry.id   2a441f183faa3cc1a93e0dc9e15847da
#
_cell.length_a   1.000
_cell.length_b   1.000
_cell.length_c   1.000
_cell.angle_alpha   90.00
_cell.angle_beta   90.00
_cell.angle_gamma   90.00
#
_symmetry.space_group_name_H-M   'P 1'
#
loop_
_entity.id
_entity.type
_entity.pdbx_description
1 polymer ?
#
loop_
_entity_poly.entity_id
_entity_poly.type
_entity_poly.pdbx_seq_one_letter_code
_entity_poly.pdbx_strand_id
1 'polypeptide(L)' 'MISKENMPICEAANYFKEEILEIMPDIPVAQLADMVSLYIYYQYGITKEEAKKVIETTCL' A
#
# COMPACT_ATOMS: atom_id res chain seq x y z
N MET A 1 -1.17 20.80 -10.69
CA MET A 1 -1.93 19.64 -10.41
C MET A 1 -1.08 18.49 -9.92
N ILE A 2 -1.57 17.79 -9.02
CA ILE A 2 -0.84 16.73 -8.41
C ILE A 2 -0.69 15.57 -9.35
N SER A 3 0.39 14.86 -9.22
CA SER A 3 0.59 13.69 -10.04
C SER A 3 -0.41 12.64 -9.63
N LYS A 4 -1.30 12.36 -10.53
CA LYS A 4 -2.36 11.40 -10.24
C LYS A 4 -1.86 9.98 -10.19
N GLU A 5 -0.71 9.75 -10.80
CA GLU A 5 -0.17 8.40 -10.78
C GLU A 5 0.26 7.98 -9.42
N ASN A 6 0.89 8.91 -8.67
CA ASN A 6 1.45 8.54 -7.38
C ASN A 6 0.50 8.79 -6.22
N MET A 7 -0.19 9.93 -6.27
CA MET A 7 -1.06 10.27 -5.16
C MET A 7 -2.12 9.22 -4.89
N PRO A 8 -2.86 8.77 -5.91
CA PRO A 8 -3.88 7.76 -5.64
C PRO A 8 -3.30 6.48 -5.04
N ILE A 9 -2.13 6.09 -5.51
CA ILE A 9 -1.52 4.86 -4.98
C ILE A 9 -1.15 5.05 -3.51
N CYS A 10 -0.52 6.16 -3.18
CA CYS A 10 -0.14 6.42 -1.81
C CYS A 10 -1.36 6.50 -0.91
N GLU A 11 -2.37 7.23 -1.36
CA GLU A 11 -3.56 7.39 -0.55
C GLU A 11 -4.28 6.07 -0.36
N ALA A 12 -4.38 5.27 -1.41
CA ALA A 12 -5.02 3.99 -1.31
C ALA A 12 -4.26 3.07 -0.37
N ALA A 13 -2.93 3.10 -0.46
CA ALA A 13 -2.11 2.26 0.40
C ALA A 13 -2.28 2.66 1.86
N ASN A 14 -2.27 3.96 2.13
CA ASN A 14 -2.45 4.42 3.50
C ASN A 14 -3.82 4.08 4.03
N TYR A 15 -4.83 4.26 3.21
CA TYR A 15 -6.19 3.97 3.62
C TYR A 15 -6.33 2.49 3.98
N PHE A 16 -5.84 1.63 3.11
CA PHE A 16 -5.94 0.21 3.34
C PHE A 16 -5.12 -0.21 4.55
N LYS A 17 -3.95 0.40 4.71
CA LYS A 17 -3.12 0.10 5.87
C LYS A 17 -3.83 0.45 7.17
N GLU A 18 -4.47 1.59 7.22
CA GLU A 18 -5.17 1.99 8.43
C GLU A 18 -6.36 1.10 8.71
N GLU A 19 -7.03 0.63 7.66
CA GLU A 19 -8.13 -0.30 7.85
C GLU A 19 -7.65 -1.60 8.47
N ILE A 20 -6.52 -2.10 7.98
CA ILE A 20 -5.98 -3.33 8.54
C ILE A 20 -5.58 -3.12 9.99
N LEU A 21 -4.98 -2.00 10.29
CA LEU A 21 -4.54 -1.73 11.66
C LEU A 21 -5.71 -1.59 12.60
N GLU A 22 -6.85 -1.13 12.11
CA GLU A 22 -8.04 -1.07 12.94
C GLU A 22 -8.53 -2.46 13.32
N ILE A 23 -8.45 -3.38 12.37
CA ILE A 23 -8.92 -4.73 12.61
C ILE A 23 -7.86 -5.54 13.36
N MET A 24 -6.62 -5.36 12.98
CA MET A 24 -5.52 -6.12 13.57
C MET A 24 -4.38 -5.17 13.96
N PRO A 25 -4.50 -4.51 15.10
CA PRO A 25 -3.47 -3.54 15.49
C PRO A 25 -2.12 -4.17 15.79
N ASP A 26 -2.09 -5.47 16.03
CA ASP A 26 -0.85 -6.15 16.36
C ASP A 26 -0.18 -6.78 15.15
N ILE A 27 -0.67 -6.54 13.97
CA ILE A 27 -0.13 -7.16 12.77
C ILE A 27 1.33 -6.75 12.59
N PRO A 28 2.22 -7.70 12.25
CA PRO A 28 3.61 -7.35 12.01
C PRO A 28 3.74 -6.44 10.80
N VAL A 29 4.74 -5.56 10.85
CA VAL A 29 4.93 -4.60 9.78
C VAL A 29 5.20 -5.28 8.44
N ALA A 30 5.99 -6.36 8.47
CA ALA A 30 6.31 -7.07 7.23
C ALA A 30 5.05 -7.64 6.61
N GLN A 31 4.17 -8.19 7.43
CA GLN A 31 2.93 -8.75 6.90
C GLN A 31 2.00 -7.65 6.42
N LEU A 32 1.96 -6.55 7.14
CA LEU A 32 1.15 -5.42 6.72
C LEU A 32 1.59 -4.90 5.36
N ALA A 33 2.90 -4.76 5.17
CA ALA A 33 3.41 -4.29 3.90
C ALA A 33 3.07 -5.25 2.77
N ASP A 34 3.12 -6.55 3.07
CA ASP A 34 2.79 -7.54 2.06
C ASP A 34 1.32 -7.45 1.65
N MET A 35 0.44 -7.29 2.61
CA MET A 35 -0.98 -7.20 2.31
C MET A 35 -1.30 -5.93 1.52
N VAL A 36 -0.68 -4.83 1.90
CA VAL A 36 -0.90 -3.59 1.18
C VAL A 36 -0.35 -3.69 -0.23
N SER A 37 0.79 -4.37 -0.39
CA SER A 37 1.35 -4.57 -1.73
C SER A 37 0.40 -5.37 -2.61
N LEU A 38 -0.21 -6.40 -2.05
CA LEU A 38 -1.17 -7.18 -2.81
C LEU A 38 -2.37 -6.34 -3.22
N TYR A 39 -2.84 -5.52 -2.32
CA TYR A 39 -3.96 -4.65 -2.62
C TYR A 39 -3.63 -3.72 -3.79
N ILE A 40 -2.46 -3.10 -3.75
CA ILE A 40 -2.04 -2.20 -4.82
C ILE A 40 -1.87 -2.98 -6.12
N TYR A 41 -1.31 -4.17 -6.04
CA TYR A 41 -1.12 -5.00 -7.21
C TYR A 41 -2.46 -5.27 -7.91
N TYR A 42 -3.48 -5.62 -7.14
CA TYR A 42 -4.78 -5.91 -7.73
C TYR A 42 -5.46 -4.66 -8.25
N GLN A 43 -5.35 -3.58 -7.52
CA GLN A 43 -6.09 -2.38 -7.86
C GLN A 43 -5.49 -1.65 -9.04
N TYR A 44 -4.17 -1.63 -9.13
CA TYR A 44 -3.51 -0.81 -10.14
C TYR A 44 -2.84 -1.62 -11.23
N GLY A 45 -2.82 -2.92 -11.13
CA GLY A 45 -2.28 -3.75 -12.19
C GLY A 45 -0.78 -3.72 -12.33
N ILE A 46 -0.07 -3.23 -11.33
CA ILE A 46 1.39 -3.27 -11.37
C ILE A 46 1.87 -4.53 -10.70
N THR A 47 3.15 -4.85 -10.88
CA THR A 47 3.67 -6.06 -10.32
C THR A 47 3.77 -5.95 -8.81
N LYS A 48 3.82 -7.11 -8.15
CA LYS A 48 3.95 -7.13 -6.70
C LYS A 48 5.23 -6.45 -6.25
N GLU A 49 6.30 -6.67 -6.97
CA GLU A 49 7.56 -6.06 -6.61
C GLU A 49 7.51 -4.54 -6.74
N GLU A 50 6.87 -4.07 -7.80
CA GLU A 50 6.73 -2.63 -7.96
C GLU A 50 5.84 -2.03 -6.90
N ALA A 51 4.78 -2.72 -6.56
CA ALA A 51 3.90 -2.24 -5.51
C ALA A 51 4.65 -2.14 -4.19
N LYS A 52 5.44 -3.14 -3.89
CA LYS A 52 6.23 -3.13 -2.67
C LYS A 52 7.22 -1.97 -2.68
N LYS A 53 7.86 -1.75 -3.81
CA LYS A 53 8.81 -0.66 -3.92
C LYS A 53 8.14 0.70 -3.70
N VAL A 54 6.99 0.87 -4.32
CA VAL A 54 6.27 2.13 -4.17
C VAL A 54 5.92 2.38 -2.72
N ILE A 55 5.44 1.36 -2.05
CA ILE A 55 5.05 1.50 -0.67
C ILE A 55 6.26 1.84 0.21
N GLU A 56 7.34 1.13 0.01
CA GLU A 56 8.53 1.32 0.84
C GLU A 56 9.16 2.69 0.63
N THR A 57 9.23 3.13 -0.62
CA THR A 57 9.94 4.38 -0.90
C THR A 57 9.05 5.60 -0.79
N THR A 58 7.76 5.44 -0.96
CA THR A 58 6.87 6.60 -1.02
C THR A 58 5.92 6.69 0.14
N CYS A 59 5.32 5.56 0.53
CA CYS A 59 4.23 5.59 1.49
C CYS A 59 4.63 5.14 2.89
N LEU A 60 5.70 4.42 2.99
CA LEU A 60 6.21 3.99 4.28
C LEU A 60 7.48 4.72 4.62
#